data_7560190412e05790a244fdc09b346775
#
_entry.id   7560190412e05790a244fdc09b346775
#
_cell.length_a   1.000
_cell.length_b   1.000
_cell.length_c   1.000
_cell.angle_alpha   90.00
_cell.angle_beta   90.00
_cell.angle_gamma   90.00
#
_symmetry.space_group_name_H-M   'P 1'
#
loop_
_entity.id
_entity.type
_entity.pdbx_description
1 polymer ?
#
loop_
_entity_poly.entity_id
_entity_poly.type
_entity_poly.pdbx_seq_one_letter_code
_entity_poly.pdbx_strand_id
1 'polypeptide(L)'
;YARFAPRAVRAGDGSLRLANLHTRLSGRSPMILPGMTPSTVEAPIVVAAANGGHVAELAGGGQVTERIFTERIAEVTEGLAPGQEIVLNALYLDPYLWNLQLGRERLVQRARAAGAPINGVTISAGIPDKVEALALLDELADAGIWLNAFKPGTIAQVQEVLAIAADTPHTVWIHLEGGAAGGHHSWEDLDELLLSTYHLIREHENVVL
;
A
#
# COMPACT_ATOMS: atom_id res chain seq x y z
N TYR A 1 14.10 19.52 2.88
CA TYR A 1 12.66 19.38 3.20
C TYR A 1 11.75 20.09 2.19
N ALA A 2 12.15 21.26 1.63
CA ALA A 2 11.30 22.07 0.74
C ALA A 2 10.74 21.32 -0.48
N ARG A 3 11.49 20.36 -1.03
CA ARG A 3 11.06 19.53 -2.18
C ARG A 3 9.92 18.56 -1.84
N PHE A 4 9.73 18.22 -0.56
CA PHE A 4 8.68 17.34 -0.08
C PHE A 4 7.45 18.10 0.42
N ALA A 5 7.54 19.41 0.55
CA ALA A 5 6.43 20.22 1.07
C ALA A 5 5.20 20.10 0.15
N PRO A 6 4.01 19.85 0.70
CA PRO A 6 2.78 19.84 -0.06
C PRO A 6 2.46 21.25 -0.58
N ARG A 7 1.87 21.31 -1.78
CA ARG A 7 1.47 22.58 -2.40
C ARG A 7 0.03 22.48 -2.89
N ALA A 8 -0.74 23.54 -2.65
CA ALA A 8 -2.02 23.68 -3.33
C ALA A 8 -1.78 24.14 -4.77
N VAL A 9 -2.27 23.39 -5.74
CA VAL A 9 -2.15 23.72 -7.16
C VAL A 9 -3.54 23.79 -7.79
N ARG A 10 -3.71 24.70 -8.75
CA ARG A 10 -4.95 24.78 -9.53
C ARG A 10 -4.81 23.86 -10.75
N ALA A 11 -5.74 22.90 -10.88
CA ALA A 11 -5.82 22.03 -12.03
C ALA A 11 -6.43 22.76 -13.24
N GLY A 12 -6.32 22.16 -14.44
CA GLY A 12 -6.85 22.75 -15.67
C GLY A 12 -8.38 22.92 -15.69
N ASP A 13 -9.10 22.14 -14.88
CA ASP A 13 -10.55 22.26 -14.65
C ASP A 13 -10.93 23.35 -13.61
N GLY A 14 -9.95 24.08 -13.09
CA GLY A 14 -10.13 25.13 -12.08
C GLY A 14 -10.20 24.61 -10.63
N SER A 15 -10.23 23.31 -10.40
CA SER A 15 -10.23 22.73 -9.05
C SER A 15 -8.89 22.94 -8.33
N LEU A 16 -8.92 22.97 -6.99
CA LEU A 16 -7.70 22.97 -6.18
C LEU A 16 -7.33 21.53 -5.84
N ARG A 17 -6.05 21.20 -6.05
CA ARG A 17 -5.50 19.89 -5.72
C ARG A 17 -4.28 20.04 -4.81
N LEU A 18 -4.09 19.06 -3.94
CA LEU A 18 -2.86 18.96 -3.17
C LEU A 18 -1.82 18.22 -4.02
N ALA A 19 -0.68 18.87 -4.24
CA ALA A 19 0.48 18.25 -4.89
C ALA A 19 1.53 17.94 -3.82
N ASN A 20 1.77 16.67 -3.58
CA ASN A 20 2.87 16.14 -2.79
C ASN A 20 3.50 14.95 -3.54
N LEU A 21 4.45 14.25 -2.96
CA LEU A 21 5.11 13.13 -3.65
C LEU A 21 4.12 12.00 -3.93
N HIS A 22 3.27 11.66 -2.95
CA HIS A 22 2.21 10.65 -3.09
C HIS A 22 1.30 10.95 -4.29
N THR A 23 0.69 12.14 -4.33
CA THR A 23 -0.28 12.48 -5.38
C THR A 23 0.35 12.58 -6.77
N ARG A 24 1.64 12.97 -6.86
CA ARG A 24 2.36 13.03 -8.14
C ARG A 24 2.68 11.66 -8.69
N LEU A 25 3.08 10.72 -7.85
CA LEU A 25 3.45 9.36 -8.27
C LEU A 25 2.22 8.48 -8.48
N SER A 26 1.26 8.51 -7.56
CA SER A 26 0.05 7.69 -7.69
C SER A 26 -0.95 8.22 -8.73
N GLY A 27 -0.90 9.52 -9.04
CA GLY A 27 -1.96 10.18 -9.82
C GLY A 27 -3.30 10.27 -9.09
N ARG A 28 -3.34 9.92 -7.80
CA ARG A 28 -4.54 9.84 -6.96
C ARG A 28 -4.62 11.02 -5.99
N SER A 29 -5.73 11.13 -5.29
CA SER A 29 -5.89 12.10 -4.20
C SER A 29 -4.93 11.78 -3.04
N PRO A 30 -4.72 12.72 -2.08
CA PRO A 30 -3.89 12.46 -0.92
C PRO A 30 -4.56 11.54 0.13
N MET A 31 -5.80 11.12 -0.11
CA MET A 31 -6.53 10.21 0.78
C MET A 31 -6.37 8.77 0.33
N ILE A 32 -6.23 7.87 1.29
CA ILE A 32 -6.14 6.43 1.08
C ILE A 32 -7.28 5.77 1.86
N LEU A 33 -8.00 4.84 1.23
CA LEU A 33 -8.83 3.88 1.95
C LEU A 33 -7.93 2.71 2.37
N PRO A 34 -7.57 2.58 3.66
CA PRO A 34 -6.67 1.54 4.10
C PRO A 34 -7.35 0.17 4.14
N GLY A 35 -6.55 -0.90 4.00
CA GLY A 35 -7.03 -2.26 4.17
C GLY A 35 -7.26 -2.59 5.65
N MET A 36 -8.51 -2.84 6.01
CA MET A 36 -8.93 -3.18 7.38
C MET A 36 -9.90 -4.35 7.37
N THR A 37 -9.58 -5.42 8.08
CA THR A 37 -10.52 -6.53 8.33
C THR A 37 -11.37 -6.20 9.57
N PRO A 38 -12.71 -6.27 9.50
CA PRO A 38 -13.54 -6.72 8.36
C PRO A 38 -14.04 -5.62 7.41
N SER A 39 -13.63 -4.37 7.58
CA SER A 39 -14.28 -3.21 6.96
C SER A 39 -14.10 -3.12 5.44
N THR A 40 -12.92 -3.48 4.93
CA THR A 40 -12.58 -3.35 3.50
C THR A 40 -12.27 -4.70 2.84
N VAL A 41 -12.93 -5.76 3.30
CA VAL A 41 -12.81 -7.11 2.71
C VAL A 41 -13.75 -7.31 1.52
N GLU A 42 -14.74 -6.43 1.36
CA GLU A 42 -15.77 -6.50 0.33
C GLU A 42 -15.49 -5.50 -0.80
N ALA A 43 -15.87 -5.86 -2.04
CA ALA A 43 -15.63 -5.05 -3.22
C ALA A 43 -16.28 -3.64 -3.20
N PRO A 44 -17.54 -3.44 -2.76
CA PRO A 44 -18.26 -2.18 -2.97
C PRO A 44 -17.55 -0.95 -2.41
N ILE A 45 -17.04 -1.00 -1.19
CA ILE A 45 -16.36 0.15 -0.57
C ILE A 45 -15.02 0.45 -1.25
N VAL A 46 -14.26 -0.60 -1.62
CA VAL A 46 -12.97 -0.49 -2.30
C VAL A 46 -13.16 0.11 -3.70
N VAL A 47 -14.13 -0.40 -4.44
CA VAL A 47 -14.53 0.11 -5.76
C VAL A 47 -14.97 1.57 -5.69
N ALA A 48 -15.83 1.91 -4.72
CA ALA A 48 -16.30 3.29 -4.55
C ALA A 48 -15.14 4.26 -4.28
N ALA A 49 -14.18 3.89 -3.42
CA ALA A 49 -13.01 4.71 -3.14
C ALA A 49 -12.08 4.85 -4.36
N ALA A 50 -11.80 3.74 -5.07
CA ALA A 50 -10.97 3.76 -6.27
C ALA A 50 -11.60 4.62 -7.38
N ASN A 51 -12.91 4.46 -7.63
CA ASN A 51 -13.67 5.28 -8.59
C ASN A 51 -13.75 6.75 -8.17
N GLY A 52 -13.68 7.03 -6.87
CA GLY A 52 -13.56 8.38 -6.32
C GLY A 52 -12.18 9.03 -6.51
N GLY A 53 -11.22 8.32 -7.12
CA GLY A 53 -9.88 8.82 -7.39
C GLY A 53 -8.93 8.70 -6.19
N HIS A 54 -9.21 7.80 -5.25
CA HIS A 54 -8.37 7.50 -4.10
C HIS A 54 -7.53 6.24 -4.33
N VAL A 55 -6.42 6.10 -3.62
CA VAL A 55 -5.79 4.79 -3.43
C VAL A 55 -6.73 3.98 -2.52
N ALA A 56 -7.10 2.78 -2.94
CA ALA A 56 -8.03 1.94 -2.22
C ALA A 56 -7.46 0.55 -2.00
N GLU A 57 -7.42 0.12 -0.74
CA GLU A 57 -6.88 -1.17 -0.35
C GLU A 57 -7.99 -2.19 -0.09
N LEU A 58 -7.89 -3.34 -0.75
CA LEU A 58 -8.66 -4.54 -0.42
C LEU A 58 -7.95 -5.29 0.71
N ALA A 59 -8.64 -5.52 1.82
CA ALA A 59 -8.04 -6.24 2.96
C ALA A 59 -7.85 -7.73 2.65
N GLY A 60 -6.61 -8.18 2.69
CA GLY A 60 -6.22 -9.57 2.46
C GLY A 60 -6.71 -10.53 3.55
N GLY A 61 -6.95 -10.03 4.77
CA GLY A 61 -7.49 -10.85 5.85
C GLY A 61 -8.88 -11.45 5.60
N GLY A 62 -9.63 -10.91 4.63
CA GLY A 62 -10.88 -11.51 4.16
C GLY A 62 -10.72 -12.48 3.00
N GLN A 63 -9.55 -12.51 2.36
CA GLN A 63 -9.27 -13.29 1.15
C GLN A 63 -8.57 -14.62 1.52
N VAL A 64 -9.27 -15.43 2.32
CA VAL A 64 -8.69 -16.60 3.00
C VAL A 64 -8.57 -17.87 2.16
N THR A 65 -9.06 -17.87 0.92
CA THR A 65 -8.88 -18.97 -0.04
C THR A 65 -8.70 -18.40 -1.45
N GLU A 66 -8.07 -19.17 -2.35
CA GLU A 66 -7.97 -18.79 -3.77
C GLU A 66 -9.35 -18.53 -4.39
N ARG A 67 -10.35 -19.33 -4.06
CA ARG A 67 -11.72 -19.14 -4.55
C ARG A 67 -12.30 -17.77 -4.13
N ILE A 68 -12.25 -17.46 -2.83
CA ILE A 68 -12.76 -16.19 -2.30
C ILE A 68 -12.01 -15.01 -2.91
N PHE A 69 -10.67 -15.10 -2.99
CA PHE A 69 -9.85 -14.07 -3.61
C PHE A 69 -10.26 -13.85 -5.09
N THR A 70 -10.40 -14.93 -5.86
CA THR A 70 -10.76 -14.84 -7.29
C THR A 70 -12.15 -14.24 -7.50
N GLU A 71 -13.13 -14.68 -6.70
CA GLU A 71 -14.49 -14.13 -6.73
C GLU A 71 -14.47 -12.63 -6.39
N ARG A 72 -13.73 -12.25 -5.35
CA ARG A 72 -13.61 -10.85 -4.92
C ARG A 72 -12.93 -9.98 -5.98
N ILE A 73 -11.86 -10.46 -6.59
CA ILE A 73 -11.18 -9.72 -7.68
C ILE A 73 -12.07 -9.57 -8.91
N ALA A 74 -12.91 -10.56 -9.21
CA ALA A 74 -13.89 -10.45 -10.28
C ALA A 74 -14.92 -9.34 -10.00
N GLU A 75 -15.50 -9.31 -8.78
CA GLU A 75 -16.41 -8.25 -8.33
C GLU A 75 -15.76 -6.86 -8.39
N VAL A 76 -14.53 -6.73 -7.94
CA VAL A 76 -13.76 -5.48 -8.01
C VAL A 76 -13.58 -5.06 -9.47
N THR A 77 -13.16 -5.98 -10.33
CA THR A 77 -12.92 -5.70 -11.75
C THR A 77 -14.18 -5.23 -12.46
N GLU A 78 -15.34 -5.85 -12.16
CA GLU A 78 -16.63 -5.46 -12.73
C GLU A 78 -17.08 -4.06 -12.28
N GLY A 79 -16.79 -3.71 -11.02
CA GLY A 79 -17.22 -2.43 -10.44
C GLY A 79 -16.32 -1.24 -10.75
N LEU A 80 -15.06 -1.47 -11.14
CA LEU A 80 -14.12 -0.39 -11.39
C LEU A 80 -14.39 0.35 -12.70
N ALA A 81 -14.29 1.67 -12.64
CA ALA A 81 -14.27 2.50 -13.83
C ALA A 81 -12.99 2.24 -14.66
N PRO A 82 -13.03 2.48 -15.99
CA PRO A 82 -11.87 2.26 -16.85
C PRO A 82 -10.59 2.95 -16.33
N GLY A 83 -9.50 2.20 -16.25
CA GLY A 83 -8.19 2.71 -15.78
C GLY A 83 -8.06 2.86 -14.26
N GLN A 84 -9.08 2.45 -13.50
CA GLN A 84 -8.95 2.36 -12.05
C GLN A 84 -8.32 1.03 -11.64
N GLU A 85 -7.54 1.07 -10.59
CA GLU A 85 -6.85 -0.09 -10.01
C GLU A 85 -6.89 0.00 -8.48
N ILE A 86 -6.62 -1.11 -7.82
CA ILE A 86 -6.61 -1.23 -6.36
C ILE A 86 -5.27 -1.71 -5.84
N VAL A 87 -5.11 -1.63 -4.54
CA VAL A 87 -3.99 -2.19 -3.77
C VAL A 87 -4.49 -3.38 -2.94
N LEU A 88 -3.74 -4.44 -2.81
CA LEU A 88 -4.02 -5.49 -1.83
C LEU A 88 -3.26 -5.22 -0.53
N ASN A 89 -3.95 -5.26 0.60
CA ASN A 89 -3.32 -5.19 1.92
C ASN A 89 -3.09 -6.62 2.45
N ALA A 90 -1.83 -7.05 2.50
CA ALA A 90 -1.42 -8.38 2.92
C ALA A 90 -0.87 -8.38 4.36
N LEU A 91 -1.17 -9.43 5.12
CA LEU A 91 -0.74 -9.58 6.51
C LEU A 91 0.51 -10.47 6.58
N TYR A 92 1.65 -9.87 6.93
CA TYR A 92 2.92 -10.59 6.99
C TYR A 92 2.97 -11.63 8.10
N LEU A 93 2.48 -11.29 9.30
CA LEU A 93 2.51 -12.18 10.47
C LEU A 93 1.49 -13.32 10.42
N ASP A 94 0.64 -13.39 9.40
CA ASP A 94 -0.18 -14.57 9.13
C ASP A 94 0.50 -15.46 8.08
N PRO A 95 1.20 -16.53 8.47
CA PRO A 95 1.99 -17.32 7.53
C PRO A 95 1.14 -18.03 6.48
N TYR A 96 -0.12 -18.32 6.79
CA TYR A 96 -1.02 -18.95 5.84
C TYR A 96 -1.43 -17.95 4.74
N LEU A 97 -1.93 -16.78 5.13
CA LEU A 97 -2.34 -15.73 4.19
C LEU A 97 -1.15 -15.19 3.39
N TRP A 98 -0.02 -15.01 4.05
CA TRP A 98 1.21 -14.57 3.38
C TRP A 98 1.62 -15.53 2.28
N ASN A 99 1.73 -16.84 2.60
CA ASN A 99 2.08 -17.86 1.60
C ASN A 99 1.05 -17.97 0.47
N LEU A 100 -0.23 -17.84 0.77
CA LEU A 100 -1.31 -17.87 -0.21
C LEU A 100 -1.22 -16.67 -1.16
N GLN A 101 -1.08 -15.46 -0.63
CA GLN A 101 -1.27 -14.22 -1.38
C GLN A 101 0.02 -13.76 -2.09
N LEU A 102 1.15 -13.75 -1.41
CA LEU A 102 2.40 -13.18 -1.92
C LEU A 102 3.58 -14.17 -1.94
N GLY A 103 3.61 -15.11 -1.00
CA GLY A 103 4.71 -16.07 -0.85
C GLY A 103 4.63 -17.21 -1.88
N ARG A 104 4.46 -18.46 -1.40
CA ARG A 104 4.56 -19.64 -2.25
C ARG A 104 3.54 -19.72 -3.39
N GLU A 105 2.25 -19.41 -3.12
CA GLU A 105 1.18 -19.57 -4.12
C GLU A 105 1.05 -18.35 -5.06
N ARG A 106 1.56 -17.18 -4.66
CA ARG A 106 1.64 -15.95 -5.49
C ARG A 106 0.33 -15.55 -6.15
N LEU A 107 -0.79 -15.64 -5.42
CA LEU A 107 -2.11 -15.34 -5.97
C LEU A 107 -2.19 -13.91 -6.54
N VAL A 108 -1.58 -12.93 -5.89
CA VAL A 108 -1.61 -11.53 -6.32
C VAL A 108 -0.87 -11.36 -7.64
N GLN A 109 0.35 -11.90 -7.75
CA GLN A 109 1.17 -11.83 -8.96
C GLN A 109 0.48 -12.58 -10.11
N ARG A 110 -0.08 -13.77 -9.84
CA ARG A 110 -0.84 -14.57 -10.82
C ARG A 110 -2.10 -13.84 -11.30
N ALA A 111 -2.85 -13.23 -10.39
CA ALA A 111 -4.04 -12.46 -10.74
C ALA A 111 -3.66 -11.23 -11.60
N ARG A 112 -2.62 -10.50 -11.24
CA ARG A 112 -2.13 -9.37 -12.03
C ARG A 112 -1.72 -9.81 -13.43
N ALA A 113 -0.99 -10.91 -13.57
CA ALA A 113 -0.60 -11.48 -14.86
C ALA A 113 -1.82 -11.92 -15.71
N ALA A 114 -2.93 -12.30 -15.06
CA ALA A 114 -4.21 -12.60 -15.70
C ALA A 114 -5.06 -11.34 -16.01
N GLY A 115 -4.55 -10.13 -15.73
CA GLY A 115 -5.23 -8.87 -16.04
C GLY A 115 -6.03 -8.27 -14.89
N ALA A 116 -5.93 -8.78 -13.67
CA ALA A 116 -6.60 -8.18 -12.51
C ALA A 116 -6.08 -6.74 -12.28
N PRO A 117 -6.98 -5.81 -11.88
CA PRO A 117 -6.65 -4.40 -11.70
C PRO A 117 -5.95 -4.13 -10.35
N ILE A 118 -4.85 -4.83 -10.10
CA ILE A 118 -4.04 -4.69 -8.89
C ILE A 118 -2.73 -4.01 -9.25
N ASN A 119 -2.49 -2.79 -8.78
CA ASN A 119 -1.27 -2.03 -9.08
C ASN A 119 -0.35 -1.86 -7.87
N GLY A 120 -0.74 -2.37 -6.71
CA GLY A 120 0.04 -2.23 -5.50
C GLY A 120 -0.23 -3.29 -4.46
N VAL A 121 0.68 -3.36 -3.50
CA VAL A 121 0.58 -4.19 -2.30
C VAL A 121 0.98 -3.36 -1.09
N THR A 122 0.15 -3.41 -0.05
CA THR A 122 0.51 -2.90 1.28
C THR A 122 0.83 -4.06 2.20
N ILE A 123 2.03 -4.13 2.72
CA ILE A 123 2.49 -5.12 3.67
C ILE A 123 2.22 -4.59 5.07
N SER A 124 1.33 -5.27 5.80
CA SER A 124 0.89 -4.89 7.14
C SER A 124 1.13 -6.02 8.15
N ALA A 125 0.93 -5.71 9.44
CA ALA A 125 1.14 -6.64 10.53
C ALA A 125 2.55 -7.27 10.54
N GLY A 126 3.56 -6.42 10.48
CA GLY A 126 4.98 -6.79 10.48
C GLY A 126 5.73 -6.35 9.23
N ILE A 127 7.04 -6.42 9.30
CA ILE A 127 7.96 -6.10 8.19
C ILE A 127 8.74 -7.40 7.87
N PRO A 128 8.75 -7.85 6.60
CA PRO A 128 9.58 -8.96 6.16
C PRO A 128 11.07 -8.68 6.41
N ASP A 129 11.87 -9.73 6.58
CA ASP A 129 13.30 -9.51 6.57
C ASP A 129 13.77 -8.90 5.25
N LYS A 130 14.91 -8.22 5.30
CA LYS A 130 15.40 -7.42 4.18
C LYS A 130 15.58 -8.24 2.90
N VAL A 131 16.05 -9.47 3.00
CA VAL A 131 16.30 -10.33 1.82
C VAL A 131 14.96 -10.74 1.18
N GLU A 132 14.00 -11.16 1.99
CA GLU A 132 12.65 -11.49 1.54
C GLU A 132 11.97 -10.26 0.91
N ALA A 133 12.05 -9.10 1.58
CA ALA A 133 11.44 -7.86 1.11
C ALA A 133 12.02 -7.40 -0.25
N LEU A 134 13.33 -7.45 -0.43
CA LEU A 134 13.97 -7.07 -1.70
C LEU A 134 13.55 -8.00 -2.84
N ALA A 135 13.58 -9.32 -2.61
CA ALA A 135 13.14 -10.30 -3.60
C ALA A 135 11.66 -10.10 -3.97
N LEU A 136 10.80 -9.83 -2.98
CA LEU A 136 9.39 -9.57 -3.22
C LEU A 136 9.17 -8.29 -4.05
N LEU A 137 9.89 -7.21 -3.74
CA LEU A 137 9.77 -5.94 -4.49
C LEU A 137 10.16 -6.12 -5.97
N ASP A 138 11.21 -6.90 -6.26
CA ASP A 138 11.59 -7.23 -7.64
C ASP A 138 10.51 -8.07 -8.34
N GLU A 139 9.99 -9.11 -7.69
CA GLU A 139 8.90 -9.94 -8.23
C GLU A 139 7.62 -9.13 -8.51
N LEU A 140 7.26 -8.22 -7.61
CA LEU A 140 6.09 -7.35 -7.78
C LEU A 140 6.29 -6.37 -8.94
N ALA A 141 7.48 -5.79 -9.06
CA ALA A 141 7.81 -4.91 -10.18
C ALA A 141 7.75 -5.62 -11.52
N ASP A 142 8.28 -6.85 -11.62
CA ASP A 142 8.21 -7.70 -12.81
C ASP A 142 6.76 -8.03 -13.20
N ALA A 143 5.87 -8.15 -12.21
CA ALA A 143 4.43 -8.34 -12.44
C ALA A 143 3.68 -7.03 -12.81
N GLY A 144 4.36 -5.88 -12.81
CA GLY A 144 3.75 -4.57 -13.05
C GLY A 144 2.97 -4.03 -11.84
N ILE A 145 3.33 -4.47 -10.64
CA ILE A 145 2.82 -4.00 -9.35
C ILE A 145 3.88 -3.08 -8.75
N TRP A 146 3.59 -1.79 -8.69
CA TRP A 146 4.62 -0.78 -8.40
C TRP A 146 4.34 0.06 -7.15
N LEU A 147 3.07 0.14 -6.67
CA LEU A 147 2.71 0.87 -5.47
C LEU A 147 2.86 -0.08 -4.27
N ASN A 148 4.10 -0.24 -3.77
CA ASN A 148 4.39 -1.19 -2.71
C ASN A 148 4.68 -0.45 -1.40
N ALA A 149 3.80 -0.64 -0.41
CA ALA A 149 3.83 0.04 0.87
C ALA A 149 4.14 -0.92 2.01
N PHE A 150 4.83 -0.41 3.02
CA PHE A 150 5.00 -1.05 4.32
C PHE A 150 4.29 -0.22 5.40
N LYS A 151 3.75 -0.89 6.42
CA LYS A 151 3.05 -0.25 7.53
C LYS A 151 3.84 -0.40 8.84
N PRO A 152 4.94 0.36 9.03
CA PRO A 152 5.66 0.36 10.28
C PRO A 152 4.88 1.10 11.37
N GLY A 153 4.83 0.52 12.56
CA GLY A 153 4.19 1.09 13.73
C GLY A 153 5.16 1.45 14.86
N THR A 154 6.47 1.26 14.65
CA THR A 154 7.51 1.61 15.62
C THR A 154 8.72 2.24 14.92
N ILE A 155 9.55 2.98 15.68
CA ILE A 155 10.79 3.56 15.15
C ILE A 155 11.70 2.46 14.57
N ALA A 156 11.80 1.32 15.23
CA ALA A 156 12.62 0.19 14.76
C ALA A 156 12.13 -0.33 13.40
N GLN A 157 10.80 -0.52 13.25
CA GLN A 157 10.23 -0.95 11.98
C GLN A 157 10.41 0.09 10.86
N VAL A 158 10.34 1.38 11.17
CA VAL A 158 10.68 2.43 10.19
C VAL A 158 12.12 2.27 9.71
N GLN A 159 13.08 2.04 10.62
CA GLN A 159 14.48 1.82 10.26
C GLN A 159 14.68 0.56 9.42
N GLU A 160 13.94 -0.54 9.70
CA GLU A 160 13.92 -1.75 8.86
C GLU A 160 13.45 -1.45 7.44
N VAL A 161 12.35 -0.70 7.27
CA VAL A 161 11.85 -0.29 5.96
C VAL A 161 12.84 0.62 5.23
N LEU A 162 13.48 1.55 5.93
CA LEU A 162 14.50 2.42 5.34
C LEU A 162 15.75 1.62 4.91
N ALA A 163 16.12 0.58 5.65
CA ALA A 163 17.21 -0.32 5.25
C ALA A 163 16.85 -1.14 4.00
N ILE A 164 15.58 -1.50 3.80
CA ILE A 164 15.08 -2.09 2.55
C ILE A 164 15.15 -1.04 1.42
N ALA A 165 14.63 0.17 1.66
CA ALA A 165 14.60 1.24 0.67
C ALA A 165 16.00 1.65 0.19
N ALA A 166 17.02 1.56 1.03
CA ALA A 166 18.41 1.88 0.68
C ALA A 166 19.01 0.95 -0.39
N ASP A 167 18.54 -0.30 -0.47
CA ASP A 167 19.12 -1.35 -1.32
C ASP A 167 18.21 -1.75 -2.49
N THR A 168 17.10 -1.05 -2.71
CA THR A 168 16.21 -1.26 -3.86
C THR A 168 16.16 -0.04 -4.78
N PRO A 169 16.09 -0.21 -6.11
CA PRO A 169 15.83 0.87 -7.03
C PRO A 169 14.34 1.28 -7.06
N HIS A 170 13.46 0.47 -6.47
CA HIS A 170 12.01 0.70 -6.50
C HIS A 170 11.59 1.79 -5.53
N THR A 171 10.48 2.44 -5.82
CA THR A 171 9.82 3.34 -4.86
C THR A 171 9.20 2.53 -3.74
N VAL A 172 9.54 2.89 -2.51
CA VAL A 172 8.99 2.30 -1.28
C VAL A 172 8.03 3.28 -0.64
N TRP A 173 6.81 2.84 -0.36
CA TRP A 173 5.81 3.64 0.33
C TRP A 173 5.80 3.29 1.81
N ILE A 174 5.64 4.28 2.66
CA ILE A 174 5.52 4.11 4.10
C ILE A 174 4.16 4.66 4.56
N HIS A 175 3.35 3.80 5.16
CA HIS A 175 2.14 4.18 5.87
C HIS A 175 2.42 4.06 7.38
N LEU A 176 2.77 5.16 8.05
CA LEU A 176 2.97 5.13 9.50
C LEU A 176 1.65 4.80 10.22
N GLU A 177 1.73 3.89 11.18
CA GLU A 177 0.56 3.39 11.88
C GLU A 177 0.70 3.61 13.39
N GLY A 178 -0.10 4.51 13.94
CA GLY A 178 -0.11 4.80 15.37
C GLY A 178 -1.12 3.96 16.15
N GLY A 179 -1.11 4.10 17.48
CA GLY A 179 -1.96 3.33 18.40
C GLY A 179 -3.46 3.62 18.32
N ALA A 180 -3.86 4.70 17.64
CA ALA A 180 -5.27 5.03 17.41
C ALA A 180 -5.79 4.56 16.04
N ALA A 181 -4.97 3.81 15.26
CA ALA A 181 -5.37 3.29 13.96
C ALA A 181 -6.44 2.20 14.08
N GLY A 182 -7.26 2.05 13.03
CA GLY A 182 -8.20 0.95 12.92
C GLY A 182 -7.52 -0.36 12.47
N GLY A 183 -8.02 -1.50 12.91
CA GLY A 183 -7.45 -2.82 12.61
C GLY A 183 -6.25 -3.16 13.48
N HIS A 184 -5.24 -3.83 12.91
CA HIS A 184 -3.95 -4.01 13.57
C HIS A 184 -3.29 -2.63 13.72
N HIS A 185 -2.79 -2.33 14.90
CA HIS A 185 -2.18 -1.03 15.22
C HIS A 185 -1.01 -1.22 16.17
N SER A 186 -0.15 -0.20 16.26
CA SER A 186 0.94 -0.16 17.23
C SER A 186 0.45 0.42 18.56
N TRP A 187 1.36 0.55 19.51
CA TRP A 187 1.12 1.30 20.76
C TRP A 187 1.75 2.69 20.74
N GLU A 188 2.47 3.03 19.68
CA GLU A 188 3.17 4.31 19.53
C GLU A 188 2.15 5.43 19.24
N ASP A 189 2.42 6.62 19.76
CA ASP A 189 1.70 7.82 19.33
C ASP A 189 2.13 8.18 17.89
N LEU A 190 1.16 8.45 17.03
CA LEU A 190 1.44 8.73 15.61
C LEU A 190 2.29 9.99 15.42
N ASP A 191 2.01 11.05 16.18
CA ASP A 191 2.72 12.31 16.04
C ASP A 191 4.17 12.15 16.53
N GLU A 192 4.38 11.44 17.64
CA GLU A 192 5.71 11.13 18.16
C GLU A 192 6.50 10.25 17.19
N LEU A 193 5.86 9.22 16.64
CA LEU A 193 6.48 8.33 15.64
C LEU A 193 6.88 9.12 14.39
N LEU A 194 5.99 9.96 13.87
CA LEU A 194 6.26 10.80 12.70
C LEU A 194 7.39 11.80 12.96
N LEU A 195 7.32 12.54 14.07
CA LEU A 195 8.32 13.57 14.41
C LEU A 195 9.71 12.94 14.63
N SER A 196 9.77 11.75 15.24
CA SER A 196 11.02 11.06 15.52
C SER A 196 11.67 10.45 14.27
N THR A 197 10.88 10.11 13.24
CA THR A 197 11.38 9.37 12.06
C THR A 197 11.39 10.19 10.78
N TYR A 198 10.69 11.32 10.71
CA TYR A 198 10.55 12.10 9.49
C TYR A 198 11.89 12.51 8.87
N HIS A 199 12.87 12.90 9.67
CA HIS A 199 14.18 13.30 9.19
C HIS A 199 14.91 12.11 8.52
N LEU A 200 14.83 10.89 9.10
CA LEU A 200 15.40 9.67 8.54
C LEU A 200 14.73 9.32 7.21
N ILE A 201 13.39 9.36 7.17
CA ILE A 201 12.61 9.07 5.96
C ILE A 201 13.01 10.02 4.82
N ARG A 202 13.27 11.30 5.11
CA ARG A 202 13.60 12.32 4.10
C ARG A 202 15.05 12.26 3.59
N GLU A 203 15.89 11.40 4.12
CA GLU A 203 17.21 11.08 3.56
C GLU A 203 17.11 10.16 2.33
N HIS A 204 16.00 9.43 2.19
CA HIS A 204 15.75 8.50 1.08
C HIS A 204 14.88 9.15 -0.01
N GLU A 205 15.41 9.27 -1.22
CA GLU A 205 14.71 9.89 -2.34
C GLU A 205 13.60 9.02 -2.95
N ASN A 206 13.75 7.70 -2.84
CA ASN A 206 12.82 6.70 -3.32
C ASN A 206 11.72 6.35 -2.29
N VAL A 207 11.64 7.06 -1.16
CA VAL A 207 10.61 6.83 -0.14
C VAL A 207 9.50 7.85 -0.20
N VAL A 208 8.27 7.35 -0.28
CA VAL A 208 7.01 8.11 -0.22
C VAL A 208 6.37 7.89 1.15
N LEU A 209 6.10 8.97 1.87
CA LEU A 209 5.35 8.98 3.13
C LEU A 209 3.95 9.53 2.87
#